data_154d86ef682b4444545d2a07e5a8d443
#
_entry.id   154d86ef682b4444545d2a07e5a8d443
#
_cell.length_a   1.000
_cell.length_b   1.000
_cell.length_c   1.000
_cell.angle_alpha   90.00
_cell.angle_beta   90.00
_cell.angle_gamma   90.00
#
_symmetry.space_group_name_H-M   'P 1'
#
loop_
_entity.id
_entity.type
_entity.pdbx_description
1 polymer ?
#
loop_
_entity_poly.entity_id
_entity_poly.type
_entity_poly.pdbx_seq_one_letter_code
_entity_poly.pdbx_strand_id
1 'polypeptide(L)'
;MKTIKLIMGIAMAFSCGLTAQAQKVLVLYYSQTSNTKAVAQEIATKLNADIEEIVSMNPYSGDFKETIERCKNEQQAGIVPENKPLKADISKYDVIFLGYPIWFGTYAPPVEAFLNRVDLSGKKVVPFCTFGSGGLESSVMNLASKQPNAEILEGYGVRAARMAAMPKEVDQFLKASGFLKGEYVKLGDFTEPNLVSKDDEAIFDAAVDDYPMMNAKATTVASRVIPDGTEYLFTATEKREGPIDPNIAMRPPREMNVYVIVVNGEKPVFTKVVR
;
A
#
# COMPACT_ATOMS: atom_id res chain seq x y z
N MET A 1 39.23 8.05 68.25
CA MET A 1 39.08 7.09 67.14
C MET A 1 37.58 6.75 67.03
N LYS A 2 36.88 7.30 66.04
CA LYS A 2 35.44 7.02 65.81
C LYS A 2 35.33 6.03 64.64
N THR A 3 34.83 4.84 64.95
CA THR A 3 34.59 3.78 63.99
C THR A 3 33.33 4.03 63.18
N ILE A 4 33.43 4.26 61.88
CA ILE A 4 32.33 4.40 60.97
C ILE A 4 31.91 3.02 60.52
N LYS A 5 30.68 2.58 60.88
CA LYS A 5 30.05 1.37 60.36
C LYS A 5 29.44 1.69 59.00
N LEU A 6 29.99 1.07 57.95
CA LEU A 6 29.47 1.09 56.59
C LEU A 6 28.31 0.13 56.50
N ILE A 7 27.09 0.65 56.37
CA ILE A 7 25.88 -0.17 56.09
C ILE A 7 25.80 -0.35 54.57
N MET A 8 26.09 -1.55 54.12
CA MET A 8 25.98 -1.95 52.73
C MET A 8 24.48 -2.31 52.46
N GLY A 9 23.72 -1.40 51.90
CA GLY A 9 22.37 -1.61 51.46
C GLY A 9 22.38 -2.40 50.15
N ILE A 10 21.90 -3.65 50.21
CA ILE A 10 21.63 -4.44 49.02
C ILE A 10 20.36 -3.92 48.38
N ALA A 11 20.47 -3.16 47.27
CA ALA A 11 19.33 -2.79 46.42
C ALA A 11 18.99 -4.03 45.60
N MET A 12 17.93 -4.74 46.01
CA MET A 12 17.26 -5.73 45.15
C MET A 12 16.58 -4.97 44.01
N ALA A 13 17.20 -4.95 42.83
CA ALA A 13 16.55 -4.56 41.60
C ALA A 13 15.51 -5.63 41.24
N PHE A 14 14.24 -5.37 41.55
CA PHE A 14 13.14 -6.09 40.97
C PHE A 14 13.11 -5.74 39.46
N SER A 15 13.77 -6.55 38.64
CA SER A 15 13.52 -6.54 37.21
C SER A 15 12.13 -7.13 36.99
N CYS A 16 11.13 -6.24 36.92
CA CYS A 16 9.83 -6.59 36.41
C CYS A 16 10.03 -6.92 34.94
N GLY A 17 10.25 -8.18 34.63
CA GLY A 17 10.27 -8.70 33.28
C GLY A 17 8.87 -8.56 32.68
N LEU A 18 8.59 -7.39 32.08
CA LEU A 18 7.50 -7.25 31.13
C LEU A 18 7.86 -8.18 29.96
N THR A 19 7.36 -9.40 29.99
CA THR A 19 7.29 -10.24 28.79
C THR A 19 6.38 -9.46 27.83
N ALA A 20 6.97 -8.79 26.85
CA ALA A 20 6.20 -8.22 25.77
C ALA A 20 5.40 -9.36 25.14
N GLN A 21 4.11 -9.40 25.42
CA GLN A 21 3.22 -10.39 24.81
C GLN A 21 3.29 -10.16 23.31
N ALA A 22 3.59 -11.21 22.55
CA ALA A 22 3.64 -11.12 21.10
C ALA A 22 2.30 -10.57 20.59
N GLN A 23 2.33 -9.49 19.80
CA GLN A 23 1.14 -8.87 19.25
C GLN A 23 0.37 -9.89 18.41
N LYS A 24 -0.92 -10.01 18.66
CA LYS A 24 -1.77 -10.91 17.88
C LYS A 24 -2.17 -10.24 16.57
N VAL A 25 -1.82 -10.86 15.45
CA VAL A 25 -1.98 -10.32 14.09
C VAL A 25 -3.12 -11.03 13.37
N LEU A 26 -3.98 -10.28 12.70
CA LEU A 26 -4.97 -10.76 11.75
C LEU A 26 -4.71 -10.13 10.38
N VAL A 27 -4.70 -10.95 9.33
CA VAL A 27 -4.69 -10.49 7.95
C VAL A 27 -6.10 -10.58 7.40
N LEU A 28 -6.74 -9.41 7.25
CA LEU A 28 -8.06 -9.27 6.61
C LEU A 28 -7.88 -8.76 5.19
N TYR A 29 -8.61 -9.31 4.24
CA TYR A 29 -8.52 -8.83 2.87
C TYR A 29 -9.82 -9.02 2.10
N TYR A 30 -10.03 -8.17 1.09
CA TYR A 30 -10.95 -8.40 -0.02
C TYR A 30 -10.15 -8.61 -1.30
N SER A 31 -10.54 -9.59 -2.12
CA SER A 31 -9.88 -9.84 -3.40
C SER A 31 -10.90 -10.28 -4.46
N GLN A 32 -10.85 -9.68 -5.65
CA GLN A 32 -11.67 -10.09 -6.78
C GLN A 32 -10.94 -11.04 -7.73
N THR A 33 -9.70 -10.69 -8.10
CA THR A 33 -8.89 -11.40 -9.10
C THR A 33 -7.73 -12.17 -8.50
N SER A 34 -7.79 -12.47 -7.20
CA SER A 34 -6.79 -13.22 -6.43
C SER A 34 -5.44 -12.52 -6.21
N ASN A 35 -5.16 -11.35 -6.77
CA ASN A 35 -3.90 -10.64 -6.53
C ASN A 35 -3.76 -10.21 -5.07
N THR A 36 -4.76 -9.53 -4.50
CA THR A 36 -4.75 -9.12 -3.08
C THR A 36 -4.72 -10.34 -2.16
N LYS A 37 -5.41 -11.43 -2.52
CA LYS A 37 -5.35 -12.70 -1.81
C LYS A 37 -3.94 -13.26 -1.76
N ALA A 38 -3.19 -13.24 -2.87
CA ALA A 38 -1.81 -13.71 -2.90
C ALA A 38 -0.91 -12.90 -1.96
N VAL A 39 -1.05 -11.57 -1.92
CA VAL A 39 -0.34 -10.70 -0.97
C VAL A 39 -0.72 -11.04 0.47
N ALA A 40 -2.02 -11.22 0.75
CA ALA A 40 -2.52 -11.57 2.08
C ALA A 40 -1.94 -12.91 2.57
N GLN A 41 -1.90 -13.92 1.71
CA GLN A 41 -1.32 -15.23 2.02
C GLN A 41 0.18 -15.15 2.30
N GLU A 42 0.93 -14.36 1.53
CA GLU A 42 2.36 -14.15 1.75
C GLU A 42 2.62 -13.49 3.11
N ILE A 43 1.89 -12.42 3.44
CA ILE A 43 1.99 -11.74 4.73
C ILE A 43 1.65 -12.71 5.88
N ALA A 44 0.50 -13.40 5.78
CA ALA A 44 0.04 -14.32 6.82
C ALA A 44 1.04 -15.47 7.05
N THR A 45 1.60 -16.02 5.98
CA THR A 45 2.61 -17.09 6.05
C THR A 45 3.88 -16.61 6.74
N LYS A 46 4.40 -15.44 6.37
CA LYS A 46 5.64 -14.89 6.95
C LYS A 46 5.49 -14.52 8.42
N LEU A 47 4.31 -14.08 8.83
CA LEU A 47 4.02 -13.68 10.21
C LEU A 47 3.42 -14.81 11.06
N ASN A 48 3.12 -15.97 10.48
CA ASN A 48 2.32 -17.03 11.11
C ASN A 48 1.04 -16.48 11.74
N ALA A 49 0.33 -15.63 10.97
CA ALA A 49 -0.85 -14.88 11.41
C ALA A 49 -2.15 -15.54 10.96
N ASP A 50 -3.23 -15.28 11.71
CA ASP A 50 -4.58 -15.63 11.29
C ASP A 50 -4.94 -14.83 10.01
N ILE A 51 -5.70 -15.45 9.12
CA ILE A 51 -6.12 -14.84 7.85
C ILE A 51 -7.59 -15.07 7.59
N GLU A 52 -8.30 -14.01 7.14
CA GLU A 52 -9.70 -14.11 6.75
C GLU A 52 -10.03 -13.20 5.56
N GLU A 53 -10.92 -13.67 4.70
CA GLU A 53 -11.41 -12.93 3.56
C GLU A 53 -12.70 -12.17 3.89
N ILE A 54 -12.76 -10.89 3.54
CA ILE A 54 -13.99 -10.09 3.52
C ILE A 54 -14.80 -10.55 2.31
N VAL A 55 -15.93 -11.19 2.53
CA VAL A 55 -16.75 -11.78 1.47
C VAL A 55 -18.02 -10.95 1.27
N SER A 56 -18.19 -10.37 0.08
CA SER A 56 -19.45 -9.70 -0.27
C SER A 56 -20.61 -10.71 -0.36
N MET A 57 -21.78 -10.32 0.14
CA MET A 57 -23.02 -11.10 -0.02
C MET A 57 -23.43 -11.24 -1.48
N ASN A 58 -23.15 -10.22 -2.28
CA ASN A 58 -23.34 -10.20 -3.72
C ASN A 58 -21.98 -9.94 -4.39
N PRO A 59 -21.21 -10.98 -4.76
CA PRO A 59 -19.89 -10.83 -5.35
C PRO A 59 -19.93 -10.06 -6.68
N TYR A 60 -18.86 -9.34 -6.98
CA TYR A 60 -18.66 -8.74 -8.30
C TYR A 60 -18.27 -9.83 -9.29
N SER A 61 -18.66 -9.67 -10.57
CA SER A 61 -18.54 -10.73 -11.60
C SER A 61 -17.10 -11.11 -11.97
N GLY A 62 -16.13 -10.27 -11.71
CA GLY A 62 -14.75 -10.45 -12.17
C GLY A 62 -14.50 -9.88 -13.57
N ASP A 63 -15.53 -9.61 -14.37
CA ASP A 63 -15.40 -8.82 -15.58
C ASP A 63 -15.13 -7.35 -15.24
N PHE A 64 -14.14 -6.76 -15.93
CA PHE A 64 -13.69 -5.40 -15.64
C PHE A 64 -14.76 -4.36 -15.94
N LYS A 65 -15.45 -4.49 -17.09
CA LYS A 65 -16.46 -3.52 -17.52
C LYS A 65 -17.69 -3.60 -16.63
N GLU A 66 -18.17 -4.80 -16.34
CA GLU A 66 -19.34 -5.02 -15.45
C GLU A 66 -19.04 -4.52 -14.04
N THR A 67 -17.83 -4.76 -13.54
CA THR A 67 -17.40 -4.26 -12.23
C THR A 67 -17.43 -2.72 -12.17
N ILE A 68 -16.88 -2.05 -13.19
CA ILE A 68 -16.89 -0.58 -13.28
C ILE A 68 -18.33 -0.05 -13.32
N GLU A 69 -19.19 -0.63 -14.16
CA GLU A 69 -20.58 -0.21 -14.32
C GLU A 69 -21.34 -0.37 -13.00
N ARG A 70 -21.22 -1.54 -12.37
CA ARG A 70 -21.84 -1.79 -11.07
C ARG A 70 -21.37 -0.82 -10.00
N CYS A 71 -20.05 -0.61 -9.88
CA CYS A 71 -19.51 0.34 -8.89
C CYS A 71 -20.01 1.77 -9.12
N LYS A 72 -20.10 2.23 -10.37
CA LYS A 72 -20.67 3.54 -10.69
C LYS A 72 -22.14 3.65 -10.27
N ASN A 73 -22.95 2.64 -10.56
CA ASN A 73 -24.35 2.60 -10.20
C ASN A 73 -24.54 2.58 -8.68
N GLU A 74 -23.75 1.77 -7.95
CA GLU A 74 -23.76 1.73 -6.48
C GLU A 74 -23.37 3.10 -5.90
N GLN A 75 -22.32 3.73 -6.42
CA GLN A 75 -21.87 5.04 -5.97
C GLN A 75 -22.91 6.14 -6.22
N GLN A 76 -23.53 6.16 -7.40
CA GLN A 76 -24.60 7.12 -7.74
C GLN A 76 -25.84 6.94 -6.87
N ALA A 77 -26.16 5.71 -6.52
CA ALA A 77 -27.31 5.37 -5.66
C ALA A 77 -27.00 5.45 -4.16
N GLY A 78 -25.75 5.74 -3.76
CA GLY A 78 -25.31 5.71 -2.36
C GLY A 78 -25.38 4.32 -1.73
N ILE A 79 -25.29 3.27 -2.54
CA ILE A 79 -25.36 1.87 -2.07
C ILE A 79 -23.97 1.41 -1.69
N VAL A 80 -23.85 0.85 -0.49
CA VAL A 80 -22.68 0.13 -0.02
C VAL A 80 -23.01 -1.36 0.05
N PRO A 81 -22.23 -2.26 -0.59
CA PRO A 81 -22.56 -3.68 -0.63
C PRO A 81 -22.54 -4.31 0.78
N GLU A 82 -23.35 -5.33 0.99
CA GLU A 82 -23.31 -6.09 2.22
C GLU A 82 -22.24 -7.17 2.19
N ASN A 83 -21.59 -7.40 3.34
CA ASN A 83 -20.63 -8.49 3.55
C ASN A 83 -21.22 -9.57 4.45
N LYS A 84 -20.72 -10.80 4.25
CA LYS A 84 -20.92 -11.88 5.22
C LYS A 84 -20.24 -11.50 6.55
N PRO A 85 -20.79 -11.95 7.69
CA PRO A 85 -20.14 -11.78 8.98
C PRO A 85 -18.75 -12.41 8.97
N LEU A 86 -17.78 -11.76 9.63
CA LEU A 86 -16.47 -12.35 9.87
C LEU A 86 -16.60 -13.49 10.90
N LYS A 87 -15.73 -14.47 10.77
CA LYS A 87 -15.56 -15.54 11.76
C LYS A 87 -14.59 -15.11 12.88
N ALA A 88 -13.58 -14.30 12.51
CA ALA A 88 -12.62 -13.77 13.44
C ALA A 88 -13.26 -12.73 14.37
N ASP A 89 -12.99 -12.85 15.64
CA ASP A 89 -13.32 -11.84 16.65
C ASP A 89 -12.19 -10.79 16.66
N ILE A 90 -12.44 -9.64 16.00
CA ILE A 90 -11.47 -8.55 15.83
C ILE A 90 -10.94 -8.03 17.17
N SER A 91 -11.74 -8.12 18.24
CA SER A 91 -11.33 -7.63 19.57
C SER A 91 -10.08 -8.33 20.11
N LYS A 92 -9.82 -9.54 19.65
CA LYS A 92 -8.69 -10.39 20.07
C LYS A 92 -7.36 -10.07 19.41
N TYR A 93 -7.32 -9.14 18.47
CA TYR A 93 -6.11 -8.80 17.68
C TYR A 93 -5.64 -7.39 17.99
N ASP A 94 -4.33 -7.23 18.08
CA ASP A 94 -3.67 -5.93 18.30
C ASP A 94 -3.36 -5.22 16.98
N VAL A 95 -3.05 -6.03 15.94
CA VAL A 95 -2.64 -5.56 14.61
C VAL A 95 -3.53 -6.19 13.55
N ILE A 96 -4.06 -5.35 12.67
CA ILE A 96 -4.85 -5.75 11.50
C ILE A 96 -4.11 -5.36 10.24
N PHE A 97 -3.64 -6.34 9.48
CA PHE A 97 -3.25 -6.11 8.09
C PHE A 97 -4.52 -6.09 7.24
N LEU A 98 -4.83 -4.94 6.62
CA LEU A 98 -6.05 -4.76 5.85
C LEU A 98 -5.74 -4.64 4.35
N GLY A 99 -6.14 -5.67 3.58
CA GLY A 99 -5.85 -5.82 2.17
C GLY A 99 -7.01 -5.51 1.24
N TYR A 100 -6.74 -4.80 0.13
CA TYR A 100 -7.76 -4.44 -0.84
C TYR A 100 -7.20 -4.11 -2.23
N PRO A 101 -7.97 -4.33 -3.30
CA PRO A 101 -7.66 -3.72 -4.59
C PRO A 101 -8.07 -2.25 -4.58
N ILE A 102 -7.28 -1.41 -5.25
CA ILE A 102 -7.65 -0.01 -5.48
C ILE A 102 -8.63 0.09 -6.64
N TRP A 103 -9.83 0.59 -6.33
CA TRP A 103 -10.86 0.94 -7.30
C TRP A 103 -11.19 2.42 -7.19
N PHE A 104 -11.17 3.14 -8.31
CA PHE A 104 -11.45 4.58 -8.37
C PHE A 104 -10.61 5.42 -7.38
N GLY A 105 -9.35 5.03 -7.14
CA GLY A 105 -8.41 5.75 -6.29
C GLY A 105 -8.54 5.50 -4.79
N THR A 106 -9.41 4.57 -4.38
CA THR A 106 -9.57 4.16 -2.98
C THR A 106 -9.76 2.65 -2.87
N TYR A 107 -10.00 2.14 -1.66
CA TYR A 107 -10.31 0.73 -1.43
C TYR A 107 -11.64 0.33 -2.07
N ALA A 108 -11.77 -0.95 -2.44
CA ALA A 108 -12.98 -1.50 -3.05
C ALA A 108 -14.21 -1.43 -2.12
N PRO A 109 -15.44 -1.29 -2.66
CA PRO A 109 -16.66 -1.11 -1.86
C PRO A 109 -16.93 -2.16 -0.76
N PRO A 110 -16.57 -3.45 -0.91
CA PRO A 110 -16.69 -4.40 0.22
C PRO A 110 -15.83 -4.03 1.43
N VAL A 111 -14.69 -3.34 1.24
CA VAL A 111 -13.88 -2.84 2.35
C VAL A 111 -14.54 -1.62 2.99
N GLU A 112 -15.14 -0.73 2.21
CA GLU A 112 -15.98 0.36 2.74
C GLU A 112 -17.10 -0.19 3.62
N ALA A 113 -17.80 -1.23 3.15
CA ALA A 113 -18.86 -1.90 3.91
C ALA A 113 -18.37 -2.49 5.23
N PHE A 114 -17.17 -3.07 5.23
CA PHE A 114 -16.52 -3.57 6.44
C PHE A 114 -16.21 -2.43 7.41
N LEU A 115 -15.57 -1.36 6.95
CA LEU A 115 -15.19 -0.20 7.76
C LEU A 115 -16.39 0.58 8.32
N ASN A 116 -17.57 0.48 7.69
CA ASN A 116 -18.81 1.07 8.19
C ASN A 116 -19.40 0.33 9.41
N ARG A 117 -19.02 -0.94 9.62
CA ARG A 117 -19.59 -1.82 10.64
C ARG A 117 -18.63 -2.17 11.76
N VAL A 118 -17.34 -1.98 11.55
CA VAL A 118 -16.29 -2.41 12.48
C VAL A 118 -15.51 -1.20 12.98
N ASP A 119 -15.41 -1.10 14.30
CA ASP A 119 -14.57 -0.12 14.97
C ASP A 119 -13.17 -0.73 15.19
N LEU A 120 -12.15 -0.06 14.64
CA LEU A 120 -10.74 -0.44 14.77
C LEU A 120 -10.00 0.43 15.81
N SER A 121 -10.73 1.14 16.67
CA SER A 121 -10.16 2.00 17.72
C SER A 121 -9.12 1.27 18.57
N GLY A 122 -7.98 1.89 18.79
CA GLY A 122 -6.87 1.37 19.57
C GLY A 122 -6.06 0.25 18.91
N LYS A 123 -6.38 -0.13 17.67
CA LYS A 123 -5.63 -1.15 16.91
C LYS A 123 -4.63 -0.50 15.97
N LYS A 124 -3.53 -1.18 15.70
CA LYS A 124 -2.62 -0.87 14.60
C LYS A 124 -3.20 -1.46 13.33
N VAL A 125 -3.35 -0.63 12.30
CA VAL A 125 -3.84 -1.06 10.99
C VAL A 125 -2.75 -0.84 9.95
N VAL A 126 -2.35 -1.91 9.29
CA VAL A 126 -1.33 -1.92 8.23
C VAL A 126 -2.04 -2.15 6.90
N PRO A 127 -2.30 -1.11 6.10
CA PRO A 127 -2.94 -1.28 4.81
C PRO A 127 -2.00 -1.96 3.81
N PHE A 128 -2.54 -2.85 2.97
CA PHE A 128 -1.83 -3.32 1.79
C PHE A 128 -2.78 -3.38 0.60
N CYS A 129 -2.29 -3.06 -0.59
CA CYS A 129 -3.17 -2.99 -1.73
C CYS A 129 -2.54 -3.47 -3.04
N THR A 130 -3.42 -3.84 -3.97
CA THR A 130 -3.06 -4.14 -5.35
C THR A 130 -3.75 -3.14 -6.28
N PHE A 131 -3.07 -2.72 -7.34
CA PHE A 131 -3.59 -1.69 -8.23
C PHE A 131 -3.06 -1.83 -9.67
N GLY A 132 -3.70 -1.14 -10.60
CA GLY A 132 -3.21 -0.96 -11.97
C GLY A 132 -2.11 0.09 -12.05
N SER A 133 -2.30 1.25 -11.40
CA SER A 133 -1.34 2.36 -11.48
C SER A 133 -0.90 2.97 -10.15
N GLY A 134 -1.74 2.96 -9.12
CA GLY A 134 -1.46 3.59 -7.83
C GLY A 134 -2.69 3.73 -6.96
N GLY A 135 -2.66 4.63 -5.97
CA GLY A 135 -3.78 4.92 -5.08
C GLY A 135 -3.59 4.46 -3.64
N LEU A 136 -2.43 3.92 -3.27
CA LEU A 136 -2.12 3.55 -1.89
C LEU A 136 -2.27 4.77 -0.97
N GLU A 137 -1.61 5.86 -1.28
CA GLU A 137 -1.56 7.06 -0.44
C GLU A 137 -2.97 7.64 -0.21
N SER A 138 -3.79 7.79 -1.27
CA SER A 138 -5.16 8.29 -1.14
C SER A 138 -6.07 7.33 -0.38
N SER A 139 -5.91 6.02 -0.59
CA SER A 139 -6.69 5.02 0.14
C SER A 139 -6.34 4.97 1.63
N VAL A 140 -5.06 5.18 1.99
CA VAL A 140 -4.60 5.29 3.38
C VAL A 140 -5.19 6.53 4.06
N MET A 141 -5.21 7.68 3.37
CA MET A 141 -5.87 8.89 3.89
C MET A 141 -7.37 8.68 4.12
N ASN A 142 -8.05 8.02 3.19
CA ASN A 142 -9.47 7.68 3.36
C ASN A 142 -9.70 6.71 4.53
N LEU A 143 -8.82 5.72 4.69
CA LEU A 143 -8.87 4.78 5.81
C LEU A 143 -8.67 5.50 7.16
N ALA A 144 -7.67 6.38 7.25
CA ALA A 144 -7.41 7.17 8.45
C ALA A 144 -8.59 8.09 8.81
N SER A 145 -9.20 8.72 7.81
CA SER A 145 -10.41 9.53 7.99
C SER A 145 -11.61 8.69 8.47
N LYS A 146 -11.73 7.46 7.99
CA LYS A 146 -12.82 6.54 8.32
C LYS A 146 -12.67 5.92 9.71
N GLN A 147 -11.43 5.70 10.15
CA GLN A 147 -11.08 5.08 11.43
C GLN A 147 -10.12 5.98 12.23
N PRO A 148 -10.60 7.14 12.70
CA PRO A 148 -9.74 8.19 13.29
C PRO A 148 -9.09 7.80 14.62
N ASN A 149 -9.60 6.77 15.27
CA ASN A 149 -9.07 6.27 16.54
C ASN A 149 -8.18 5.01 16.38
N ALA A 150 -7.93 4.57 15.13
CA ALA A 150 -6.96 3.52 14.83
C ALA A 150 -5.59 4.14 14.53
N GLU A 151 -4.52 3.42 14.86
CA GLU A 151 -3.16 3.79 14.46
C GLU A 151 -2.89 3.24 13.05
N ILE A 152 -3.06 4.08 12.01
CA ILE A 152 -2.79 3.67 10.64
C ILE A 152 -1.30 3.76 10.37
N LEU A 153 -0.67 2.62 10.09
CA LEU A 153 0.76 2.49 9.82
C LEU A 153 1.05 2.63 8.32
N GLU A 154 2.34 2.73 7.98
CA GLU A 154 2.79 2.69 6.59
C GLU A 154 2.29 1.43 5.89
N GLY A 155 1.77 1.58 4.67
CA GLY A 155 1.18 0.50 3.91
C GLY A 155 2.10 -0.05 2.81
N TYR A 156 1.77 -1.24 2.31
CA TYR A 156 2.40 -1.85 1.15
C TYR A 156 1.46 -1.81 -0.06
N GLY A 157 2.02 -1.56 -1.25
CA GLY A 157 1.23 -1.57 -2.48
C GLY A 157 2.01 -2.12 -3.67
N VAL A 158 1.35 -2.96 -4.49
CA VAL A 158 1.96 -3.56 -5.66
C VAL A 158 1.04 -3.51 -6.88
N ARG A 159 1.61 -3.21 -8.05
CA ARG A 159 0.89 -3.31 -9.31
C ARG A 159 0.55 -4.77 -9.63
N ALA A 160 -0.65 -4.99 -10.19
CA ALA A 160 -1.05 -6.31 -10.68
C ALA A 160 -0.03 -6.89 -11.70
N ALA A 161 0.58 -6.06 -12.54
CA ALA A 161 1.61 -6.46 -13.49
C ALA A 161 2.95 -6.86 -12.83
N ARG A 162 3.15 -6.58 -11.54
CA ARG A 162 4.41 -6.83 -10.80
C ARG A 162 4.29 -7.89 -9.71
N MET A 163 3.25 -8.71 -9.74
CA MET A 163 3.03 -9.73 -8.71
C MET A 163 4.20 -10.73 -8.57
N ALA A 164 5.03 -10.93 -9.58
CA ALA A 164 6.23 -11.76 -9.50
C ALA A 164 7.28 -11.22 -8.49
N ALA A 165 7.37 -9.91 -8.33
CA ALA A 165 8.28 -9.26 -7.37
C ALA A 165 7.73 -9.24 -5.93
N MET A 166 6.42 -9.42 -5.75
CA MET A 166 5.70 -9.27 -4.50
C MET A 166 6.32 -10.05 -3.32
N PRO A 167 6.71 -11.32 -3.42
CA PRO A 167 7.22 -12.06 -2.26
C PRO A 167 8.49 -11.44 -1.67
N LYS A 168 9.40 -10.94 -2.54
CA LYS A 168 10.63 -10.24 -2.11
C LYS A 168 10.28 -8.88 -1.50
N GLU A 169 9.36 -8.15 -2.10
CA GLU A 169 8.93 -6.83 -1.63
C GLU A 169 8.20 -6.90 -0.28
N VAL A 170 7.30 -7.87 -0.09
CA VAL A 170 6.62 -8.12 1.18
C VAL A 170 7.62 -8.48 2.28
N ASP A 171 8.64 -9.30 1.98
CA ASP A 171 9.69 -9.63 2.94
C ASP A 171 10.44 -8.38 3.42
N GLN A 172 10.87 -7.53 2.48
CA GLN A 172 11.54 -6.27 2.78
C GLN A 172 10.64 -5.31 3.57
N PHE A 173 9.36 -5.19 3.17
CA PHE A 173 8.38 -4.36 3.85
C PHE A 173 8.16 -4.79 5.30
N LEU A 174 7.93 -6.08 5.54
CA LEU A 174 7.70 -6.59 6.90
C LEU A 174 8.93 -6.44 7.81
N LYS A 175 10.13 -6.56 7.27
CA LYS A 175 11.37 -6.31 8.00
C LYS A 175 11.56 -4.82 8.30
N ALA A 176 11.36 -3.96 7.32
CA ALA A 176 11.47 -2.51 7.48
C ALA A 176 10.45 -1.96 8.49
N SER A 177 9.24 -2.52 8.51
CA SER A 177 8.17 -2.14 9.44
C SER A 177 8.30 -2.80 10.82
N GLY A 178 9.31 -3.65 11.05
CA GLY A 178 9.56 -4.31 12.34
C GLY A 178 8.64 -5.48 12.66
N PHE A 179 7.80 -5.93 11.74
CA PHE A 179 6.93 -7.10 11.93
C PHE A 179 7.66 -8.42 11.72
N LEU A 180 8.74 -8.42 10.94
CA LEU A 180 9.59 -9.57 10.71
C LEU A 180 11.03 -9.23 11.13
N LYS A 181 11.72 -10.18 11.79
CA LYS A 181 13.13 -10.02 12.13
C LYS A 181 14.01 -10.25 10.89
N GLY A 182 15.12 -9.57 10.82
CA GLY A 182 16.12 -9.73 9.75
C GLY A 182 16.60 -8.40 9.19
N GLU A 183 17.61 -8.46 8.36
CA GLU A 183 18.11 -7.28 7.66
C GLU A 183 17.21 -6.91 6.49
N TYR A 184 17.09 -5.62 6.25
CA TYR A 184 16.41 -5.06 5.10
C TYR A 184 17.25 -3.97 4.44
N VAL A 185 17.00 -3.74 3.17
CA VAL A 185 17.70 -2.71 2.42
C VAL A 185 17.07 -1.35 2.71
N LYS A 186 17.83 -0.47 3.36
CA LYS A 186 17.46 0.93 3.49
C LYS A 186 17.89 1.66 2.23
N LEU A 187 16.91 2.11 1.45
CA LEU A 187 17.16 2.91 0.25
C LEU A 187 17.60 4.31 0.65
N GLY A 188 18.52 4.90 -0.14
CA GLY A 188 18.90 6.30 -0.01
C GLY A 188 17.81 7.23 -0.53
N ASP A 189 18.04 8.52 -0.32
CA ASP A 189 17.18 9.57 -0.87
C ASP A 189 17.33 9.65 -2.40
N PHE A 190 16.32 10.21 -3.06
CA PHE A 190 16.43 10.58 -4.47
C PHE A 190 17.40 11.74 -4.64
N THR A 191 18.06 11.81 -5.78
CA THR A 191 18.84 12.98 -6.21
C THR A 191 17.92 14.20 -6.33
N GLU A 192 18.51 15.39 -6.43
CA GLU A 192 17.76 16.58 -6.88
C GLU A 192 17.18 16.34 -8.28
N PRO A 193 15.93 16.79 -8.54
CA PRO A 193 15.32 16.64 -9.86
C PRO A 193 16.06 17.45 -10.95
N ASN A 194 16.26 16.84 -12.10
CA ASN A 194 16.82 17.47 -13.29
C ASN A 194 15.82 17.42 -14.45
N LEU A 195 16.03 18.25 -15.46
CA LEU A 195 15.27 18.14 -16.71
C LEU A 195 15.54 16.79 -17.38
N VAL A 196 14.50 16.21 -17.96
CA VAL A 196 14.57 14.91 -18.63
C VAL A 196 15.50 14.99 -19.85
N SER A 197 16.48 14.11 -19.94
CA SER A 197 17.28 13.86 -21.13
C SER A 197 16.54 12.94 -22.11
N LYS A 198 17.09 12.75 -23.31
CA LYS A 198 16.55 11.78 -24.28
C LYS A 198 16.59 10.34 -23.77
N ASP A 199 17.62 9.99 -23.00
CA ASP A 199 17.75 8.66 -22.43
C ASP A 199 16.71 8.46 -21.32
N ASP A 200 16.45 9.49 -20.50
CA ASP A 200 15.39 9.45 -19.49
C ASP A 200 14.00 9.35 -20.12
N GLU A 201 13.73 10.09 -21.23
CA GLU A 201 12.48 9.95 -21.99
C GLU A 201 12.29 8.51 -22.49
N ALA A 202 13.34 7.88 -23.01
CA ALA A 202 13.29 6.50 -23.48
C ALA A 202 12.99 5.51 -22.33
N ILE A 203 13.57 5.73 -21.13
CA ILE A 203 13.27 4.93 -19.95
C ILE A 203 11.80 5.11 -19.54
N PHE A 204 11.31 6.35 -19.49
CA PHE A 204 9.94 6.65 -19.14
C PHE A 204 8.94 6.00 -20.10
N ASP A 205 9.12 6.23 -21.41
CA ASP A 205 8.23 5.70 -22.46
C ASP A 205 8.22 4.17 -22.45
N ALA A 206 9.39 3.53 -22.31
CA ALA A 206 9.48 2.07 -22.21
C ALA A 206 8.81 1.51 -20.95
N ALA A 207 8.84 2.25 -19.83
CA ALA A 207 8.22 1.83 -18.59
C ALA A 207 6.70 1.90 -18.62
N VAL A 208 6.12 2.88 -19.32
CA VAL A 208 4.66 3.11 -19.35
C VAL A 208 3.95 2.43 -20.53
N ASP A 209 4.70 1.83 -21.43
CA ASP A 209 4.21 1.15 -22.64
C ASP A 209 3.18 0.04 -22.32
N ASP A 210 3.34 -0.64 -21.19
CA ASP A 210 2.40 -1.68 -20.72
C ASP A 210 1.12 -1.13 -20.08
N TYR A 211 0.97 0.20 -20.00
CA TYR A 211 -0.17 0.86 -19.40
C TYR A 211 -0.74 1.97 -20.29
N PRO A 212 -1.52 1.62 -21.34
CA PRO A 212 -2.04 2.57 -22.33
C PRO A 212 -2.88 3.72 -21.77
N MET A 213 -3.36 3.60 -20.53
CA MET A 213 -4.08 4.67 -19.82
C MET A 213 -3.18 5.78 -19.29
N MET A 214 -1.85 5.63 -19.40
CA MET A 214 -0.85 6.62 -19.02
C MET A 214 -0.54 7.51 -20.24
N ASN A 215 -1.35 8.54 -20.47
CA ASN A 215 -1.05 9.54 -21.47
C ASN A 215 -0.38 10.76 -20.81
N ALA A 216 0.94 10.65 -20.62
CA ALA A 216 1.73 11.68 -19.94
C ALA A 216 3.10 11.89 -20.60
N LYS A 217 3.70 13.06 -20.36
CA LYS A 217 5.05 13.41 -20.77
C LYS A 217 5.87 13.71 -19.52
N ALA A 218 7.02 13.06 -19.37
CA ALA A 218 7.97 13.36 -18.31
C ALA A 218 8.59 14.75 -18.51
N THR A 219 8.76 15.49 -17.42
CA THR A 219 9.32 16.85 -17.39
C THR A 219 10.60 16.93 -16.57
N THR A 220 10.62 16.28 -15.41
CA THR A 220 11.82 16.17 -14.58
C THR A 220 12.01 14.73 -14.12
N VAL A 221 13.24 14.41 -13.72
CA VAL A 221 13.63 13.11 -13.20
C VAL A 221 14.59 13.26 -12.03
N ALA A 222 14.34 12.49 -10.97
CA ALA A 222 15.27 12.20 -9.89
C ALA A 222 15.54 10.70 -9.86
N SER A 223 16.66 10.27 -9.30
CA SER A 223 16.99 8.84 -9.24
C SER A 223 17.61 8.45 -7.90
N ARG A 224 17.54 7.17 -7.57
CA ARG A 224 18.28 6.57 -6.47
C ARG A 224 18.72 5.15 -6.81
N VAL A 225 19.80 4.72 -6.16
CA VAL A 225 20.32 3.35 -6.30
C VAL A 225 19.43 2.38 -5.52
N ILE A 226 19.08 1.27 -6.15
CA ILE A 226 18.47 0.09 -5.52
C ILE A 226 19.41 -1.11 -5.67
N PRO A 227 19.27 -2.21 -4.91
CA PRO A 227 20.25 -3.31 -4.90
C PRO A 227 20.61 -3.86 -6.27
N ASP A 228 19.63 -3.97 -7.16
CA ASP A 228 19.79 -4.61 -8.46
C ASP A 228 19.63 -3.62 -9.62
N GLY A 229 19.74 -2.29 -9.39
CA GLY A 229 19.55 -1.30 -10.44
C GLY A 229 19.33 0.13 -9.96
N THR A 230 18.43 0.83 -10.62
CA THR A 230 18.08 2.24 -10.33
C THR A 230 16.58 2.42 -10.25
N GLU A 231 16.13 3.18 -9.27
CA GLU A 231 14.76 3.69 -9.21
C GLU A 231 14.75 5.15 -9.62
N TYR A 232 13.85 5.48 -10.53
CA TYR A 232 13.61 6.82 -11.05
C TYR A 232 12.27 7.36 -10.54
N LEU A 233 12.26 8.64 -10.21
CA LEU A 233 11.06 9.41 -9.91
C LEU A 233 10.91 10.46 -10.99
N PHE A 234 9.98 10.24 -11.91
CA PHE A 234 9.61 11.21 -12.93
C PHE A 234 8.46 12.08 -12.44
N THR A 235 8.61 13.41 -12.56
CA THR A 235 7.44 14.29 -12.64
C THR A 235 6.97 14.31 -14.07
N ALA A 236 5.70 14.02 -14.30
CA ALA A 236 5.11 13.96 -15.62
C ALA A 236 3.80 14.75 -15.69
N THR A 237 3.50 15.30 -16.85
CA THR A 237 2.30 16.10 -17.10
C THR A 237 1.40 15.38 -18.10
N GLU A 238 0.09 15.38 -17.87
CA GLU A 238 -0.92 14.84 -18.76
C GLU A 238 -0.76 15.39 -20.19
N LYS A 239 -0.62 14.50 -21.18
CA LYS A 239 -0.70 14.88 -22.60
C LYS A 239 -2.17 15.07 -22.95
N ARG A 240 -2.49 16.15 -23.64
CA ARG A 240 -3.82 16.46 -24.16
C ARG A 240 -3.72 16.55 -25.67
N GLU A 241 -4.15 15.49 -26.33
CA GLU A 241 -4.13 15.38 -27.78
C GLU A 241 -5.57 15.35 -28.31
N GLY A 242 -5.80 16.03 -29.44
CA GLY A 242 -7.11 16.06 -30.11
C GLY A 242 -8.09 17.11 -29.57
N PRO A 243 -9.36 17.08 -30.02
CA PRO A 243 -10.40 17.98 -29.53
C PRO A 243 -10.66 17.72 -28.06
N ILE A 244 -10.33 18.70 -27.23
CA ILE A 244 -10.48 18.62 -25.76
C ILE A 244 -11.87 19.13 -25.40
N ASP A 245 -12.58 18.34 -24.56
CA ASP A 245 -13.83 18.81 -23.92
C ASP A 245 -13.57 20.18 -23.27
N PRO A 246 -14.40 21.21 -23.55
CA PRO A 246 -14.22 22.56 -22.99
C PRO A 246 -14.06 22.56 -21.46
N ASN A 247 -14.74 21.68 -20.73
CA ASN A 247 -14.61 21.56 -19.29
C ASN A 247 -13.25 21.01 -18.86
N ILE A 248 -12.59 20.22 -19.71
CA ILE A 248 -11.25 19.70 -19.49
C ILE A 248 -10.21 20.73 -19.92
N ALA A 249 -10.45 21.46 -21.01
CA ALA A 249 -9.57 22.51 -21.51
C ALA A 249 -9.34 23.64 -20.50
N MET A 250 -10.34 23.95 -19.68
CA MET A 250 -10.26 24.98 -18.63
C MET A 250 -9.46 24.58 -17.40
N ARG A 251 -9.12 23.28 -17.21
CA ARG A 251 -8.27 22.82 -16.10
C ARG A 251 -6.81 22.79 -16.53
N PRO A 252 -5.86 23.14 -15.64
CA PRO A 252 -4.46 22.88 -15.92
C PRO A 252 -4.24 21.38 -16.16
N PRO A 253 -3.27 20.99 -17.03
CA PRO A 253 -2.86 19.59 -17.16
C PRO A 253 -2.49 19.02 -15.81
N ARG A 254 -2.90 17.77 -15.55
CA ARG A 254 -2.58 17.11 -14.27
C ARG A 254 -1.11 16.76 -14.23
N GLU A 255 -0.47 17.13 -13.14
CA GLU A 255 0.88 16.68 -12.82
C GLU A 255 0.81 15.40 -12.00
N MET A 256 1.77 14.51 -12.20
CA MET A 256 1.86 13.23 -11.51
C MET A 256 3.31 12.82 -11.32
N ASN A 257 3.56 12.10 -10.23
CA ASN A 257 4.83 11.46 -9.95
C ASN A 257 4.76 9.99 -10.36
N VAL A 258 5.64 9.58 -11.29
CA VAL A 258 5.72 8.22 -11.83
C VAL A 258 7.01 7.58 -11.36
N TYR A 259 6.90 6.51 -10.61
CA TYR A 259 8.04 5.75 -10.12
C TYR A 259 8.36 4.61 -11.08
N VAL A 260 9.60 4.53 -11.52
CA VAL A 260 10.09 3.54 -12.49
C VAL A 260 11.33 2.85 -11.92
N ILE A 261 11.39 1.55 -12.01
CA ILE A 261 12.61 0.79 -11.72
C ILE A 261 13.23 0.25 -13.02
N VAL A 262 14.56 0.29 -13.06
CA VAL A 262 15.37 -0.35 -14.11
C VAL A 262 16.30 -1.33 -13.38
N VAL A 263 15.99 -2.60 -13.46
CA VAL A 263 16.86 -3.68 -12.98
C VAL A 263 17.90 -3.97 -14.07
N ASN A 264 19.14 -4.26 -13.68
CA ASN A 264 20.24 -4.49 -14.60
C ASN A 264 19.90 -5.59 -15.62
N GLY A 265 19.89 -5.22 -16.91
CA GLY A 265 19.60 -6.11 -18.03
C GLY A 265 18.11 -6.33 -18.32
N GLU A 266 17.18 -5.69 -17.57
CA GLU A 266 15.75 -5.82 -17.79
C GLU A 266 15.14 -4.53 -18.38
N LYS A 267 13.94 -4.69 -18.98
CA LYS A 267 13.15 -3.54 -19.46
C LYS A 267 12.71 -2.66 -18.27
N PRO A 268 12.69 -1.32 -18.43
CA PRO A 268 12.12 -0.42 -17.43
C PRO A 268 10.66 -0.80 -17.07
N VAL A 269 10.34 -0.75 -15.79
CA VAL A 269 9.00 -1.08 -15.29
C VAL A 269 8.49 0.02 -14.38
N PHE A 270 7.34 0.58 -14.69
CA PHE A 270 6.73 1.52 -13.78
C PHE A 270 6.10 0.80 -12.58
N THR A 271 6.32 1.33 -11.38
CA THR A 271 5.89 0.70 -10.13
C THR A 271 4.64 1.32 -9.54
N LYS A 272 4.51 2.64 -9.58
CA LYS A 272 3.31 3.37 -9.13
C LYS A 272 3.25 4.77 -9.70
N VAL A 273 2.04 5.33 -9.67
CA VAL A 273 1.76 6.75 -9.91
C VAL A 273 1.16 7.37 -8.66
N VAL A 274 1.66 8.53 -8.27
CA VAL A 274 1.11 9.39 -7.22
C VAL A 274 0.62 10.68 -7.86
N ARG A 275 -0.65 11.06 -7.57
CA ARG A 275 -1.33 12.25 -8.13
C ARG A 275 -1.72 13.20 -7.02
#